data_e5d461337231c1d31e2a91f4430e8ff3
#
_entry.id   e5d461337231c1d31e2a91f4430e8ff3
#
_cell.length_a   1.000
_cell.length_b   1.000
_cell.length_c   1.000
_cell.angle_alpha   90.00
_cell.angle_beta   90.00
_cell.angle_gamma   90.00
#
_symmetry.space_group_name_H-M   'P 1'
#
loop_
_entity.id
_entity.type
_entity.pdbx_description
1 polymer ?
#
loop_
_entity_poly.entity_id
_entity_poly.type
_entity_poly.pdbx_seq_one_letter_code
_entity_poly.pdbx_strand_id
1 'polypeptide(L)'
;MKRTLSILALLIVAAIPDISQAGPYVTGFIGATMPRRNDDVITTDFSNTPNQTFNERARFDPGVYIGGAGGFDFGFIRLEGELSYKEADIKTISDNTGVNQYRDINGNLGALAFMTNAFFDFHNYTPVTPYVGGGIGFATLHMSNAYATNASNQRLLMYPRDDDTVFAYQLGAGLDIALNRRFSLDFGYRYFNTDWASFSRNSLTSSGVRFESHNAMVGFRTKF
;
A
#
# COMPACT_ATOMS: atom_id res chain seq x y z
N MET A 1 -23.70 -24.65 -15.59
CA MET A 1 -23.39 -23.22 -15.43
C MET A 1 -24.60 -22.35 -15.01
N LYS A 2 -25.82 -22.56 -15.49
CA LYS A 2 -26.97 -21.71 -15.11
C LYS A 2 -27.45 -21.87 -13.64
N ARG A 3 -27.25 -23.04 -13.02
CA ARG A 3 -27.68 -23.31 -11.62
C ARG A 3 -26.73 -22.73 -10.56
N THR A 4 -25.45 -22.60 -10.86
CA THR A 4 -24.45 -21.99 -9.97
C THR A 4 -24.57 -20.48 -9.88
N LEU A 5 -24.95 -19.81 -10.98
CA LEU A 5 -25.23 -18.37 -10.98
C LEU A 5 -26.47 -18.03 -10.12
N SER A 6 -27.51 -18.91 -10.16
CA SER A 6 -28.73 -18.68 -9.38
C SER A 6 -28.50 -18.83 -7.86
N ILE A 7 -27.59 -19.70 -7.43
CA ILE A 7 -27.22 -19.87 -6.02
C ILE A 7 -26.39 -18.66 -5.53
N LEU A 8 -25.50 -18.14 -6.36
CA LEU A 8 -24.73 -16.95 -6.04
C LEU A 8 -25.63 -15.70 -5.92
N ALA A 9 -26.59 -15.55 -6.83
CA ALA A 9 -27.58 -14.47 -6.78
C ALA A 9 -28.51 -14.58 -5.56
N LEU A 10 -28.88 -15.79 -5.14
CA LEU A 10 -29.73 -16.02 -3.98
C LEU A 10 -29.02 -15.73 -2.65
N LEU A 11 -27.72 -15.97 -2.57
CA LEU A 11 -26.89 -15.60 -1.42
C LEU A 11 -26.71 -14.08 -1.25
N ILE A 12 -26.73 -13.33 -2.35
CA ILE A 12 -26.66 -11.86 -2.32
C ILE A 12 -27.99 -11.24 -1.85
N VAL A 13 -29.13 -11.86 -2.16
CA VAL A 13 -30.47 -11.35 -1.75
C VAL A 13 -30.78 -11.63 -0.27
N ALA A 14 -30.14 -12.63 0.35
CA ALA A 14 -30.37 -12.98 1.77
C ALA A 14 -29.65 -12.05 2.77
N ALA A 15 -28.79 -11.14 2.29
CA ALA A 15 -28.05 -10.19 3.12
C ALA A 15 -28.53 -8.75 2.88
N ILE A 16 -29.84 -8.49 2.97
CA ILE A 16 -30.36 -7.11 3.03
C ILE A 16 -30.20 -6.66 4.49
N PRO A 17 -29.18 -5.80 4.81
CA PRO A 17 -29.01 -5.30 6.15
C PRO A 17 -30.10 -4.31 6.49
N ASP A 18 -30.37 -4.21 7.78
CA ASP A 18 -31.26 -3.21 8.34
C ASP A 18 -30.70 -1.82 8.00
N ILE A 19 -31.41 -1.08 7.16
CA ILE A 19 -31.02 0.26 6.63
C ILE A 19 -30.83 1.29 7.77
N SER A 20 -31.11 0.90 9.01
CA SER A 20 -31.01 1.76 10.20
C SER A 20 -29.56 2.11 10.62
N GLN A 21 -28.53 1.58 9.97
CA GLN A 21 -27.10 1.85 10.27
C GLN A 21 -26.37 2.70 9.22
N ALA A 22 -27.05 3.11 8.16
CA ALA A 22 -26.47 3.96 7.13
C ALA A 22 -26.10 5.34 7.70
N GLY A 23 -24.90 5.83 7.40
CA GLY A 23 -24.47 7.14 7.86
C GLY A 23 -23.01 7.46 7.57
N PRO A 24 -22.63 8.73 7.75
CA PRO A 24 -21.26 9.16 7.60
C PRO A 24 -20.39 8.65 8.76
N TYR A 25 -19.11 8.42 8.47
CA TYR A 25 -18.13 8.02 9.48
C TYR A 25 -16.75 8.57 9.16
N VAL A 26 -15.89 8.58 10.19
CA VAL A 26 -14.46 8.80 10.06
C VAL A 26 -13.71 7.67 10.77
N THR A 27 -12.54 7.34 10.25
CA THR A 27 -11.66 6.32 10.82
C THR A 27 -10.24 6.87 10.87
N GLY A 28 -9.55 6.72 12.01
CA GLY A 28 -8.11 6.87 12.11
C GLY A 28 -7.48 5.51 12.35
N PHE A 29 -6.33 5.23 11.77
CA PHE A 29 -5.68 3.93 11.90
C PHE A 29 -4.15 4.03 11.94
N ILE A 30 -3.53 3.04 12.57
CA ILE A 30 -2.09 2.82 12.61
C ILE A 30 -1.80 1.33 12.40
N GLY A 31 -0.65 1.02 11.83
CA GLY A 31 -0.27 -0.34 11.56
C GLY A 31 1.15 -0.50 11.08
N ALA A 32 1.43 -1.66 10.52
CA ALA A 32 2.71 -2.01 9.93
C ALA A 32 2.55 -2.20 8.41
N THR A 33 3.53 -1.69 7.67
CA THR A 33 3.71 -1.97 6.24
C THR A 33 4.85 -2.96 6.07
N MET A 34 4.64 -3.96 5.25
CA MET A 34 5.60 -4.98 4.87
C MET A 34 5.77 -4.95 3.35
N PRO A 35 6.73 -4.18 2.83
CA PRO A 35 7.00 -4.17 1.40
C PRO A 35 7.41 -5.56 0.93
N ARG A 36 7.09 -5.87 -0.32
CA ARG A 36 7.45 -7.16 -0.91
C ARG A 36 8.97 -7.30 -0.92
N ARG A 37 9.44 -8.46 -0.50
CA ARG A 37 10.86 -8.81 -0.61
C ARG A 37 11.20 -9.01 -2.09
N ASN A 38 12.19 -8.31 -2.60
CA ASN A 38 12.65 -8.32 -3.98
C ASN A 38 11.81 -7.42 -4.91
N ASP A 39 11.52 -6.19 -4.50
CA ASP A 39 11.03 -5.20 -5.45
C ASP A 39 12.12 -4.96 -6.49
N ASP A 40 11.79 -5.22 -7.75
CA ASP A 40 12.71 -5.02 -8.87
C ASP A 40 12.88 -3.51 -9.08
N VAL A 41 14.13 -3.05 -8.94
CA VAL A 41 14.55 -1.72 -9.36
C VAL A 41 15.16 -1.85 -10.74
N ILE A 42 14.55 -1.24 -11.73
CA ILE A 42 15.05 -1.25 -13.11
C ILE A 42 15.81 0.04 -13.35
N THR A 43 17.13 -0.05 -13.41
CA THR A 43 17.99 1.10 -13.74
C THR A 43 18.42 1.02 -15.20
N THR A 44 18.14 2.07 -15.98
CA THR A 44 18.57 2.19 -17.39
C THR A 44 19.61 3.29 -17.51
N ASP A 45 20.77 2.93 -18.07
CA ASP A 45 21.86 3.84 -18.40
C ASP A 45 21.82 4.17 -19.89
N PHE A 46 21.54 5.43 -20.21
CA PHE A 46 21.47 5.99 -21.56
C PHE A 46 22.82 6.50 -22.08
N SER A 47 23.89 6.44 -21.28
CA SER A 47 25.23 6.86 -21.71
C SER A 47 25.86 5.89 -22.71
N ASN A 48 25.37 4.67 -22.80
CA ASN A 48 25.86 3.61 -23.68
C ASN A 48 24.91 3.39 -24.85
N THR A 49 25.47 2.97 -25.98
CA THR A 49 24.69 2.55 -27.17
C THR A 49 25.11 1.13 -27.57
N PRO A 50 24.23 0.12 -27.40
CA PRO A 50 22.83 0.17 -26.91
C PRO A 50 22.74 0.50 -25.40
N ASN A 51 21.60 1.07 -24.98
CA ASN A 51 21.29 1.35 -23.58
C ASN A 51 21.45 0.09 -22.72
N GLN A 52 22.11 0.23 -21.59
CA GLN A 52 22.28 -0.89 -20.65
C GLN A 52 21.19 -0.81 -19.55
N THR A 53 20.52 -1.93 -19.33
CA THR A 53 19.49 -2.06 -18.30
C THR A 53 19.97 -3.03 -17.23
N PHE A 54 19.96 -2.60 -15.98
CA PHE A 54 20.33 -3.39 -14.81
C PHE A 54 19.09 -3.66 -13.98
N ASN A 55 18.89 -4.92 -13.61
CA ASN A 55 17.84 -5.33 -12.67
C ASN A 55 18.50 -5.48 -11.29
N GLU A 56 18.17 -4.59 -10.38
CA GLU A 56 18.59 -4.62 -8.98
C GLU A 56 17.44 -5.11 -8.11
N ARG A 57 17.77 -5.72 -6.96
CA ARG A 57 16.77 -6.18 -5.99
C ARG A 57 16.95 -5.42 -4.70
N ALA A 58 15.93 -4.66 -4.32
CA ALA A 58 15.86 -4.00 -3.03
C ALA A 58 15.16 -4.90 -1.99
N ARG A 59 15.69 -4.90 -0.76
CA ARG A 59 15.03 -5.50 0.41
C ARG A 59 14.69 -4.40 1.38
N PHE A 60 13.48 -4.45 1.90
CA PHE A 60 12.97 -3.50 2.89
C PHE A 60 12.73 -4.21 4.21
N ASP A 61 12.91 -3.49 5.31
CA ASP A 61 12.43 -3.90 6.62
C ASP A 61 10.95 -3.48 6.79
N PRO A 62 10.17 -4.16 7.65
CA PRO A 62 8.82 -3.72 7.98
C PRO A 62 8.84 -2.30 8.53
N GLY A 63 7.88 -1.49 8.08
CA GLY A 63 7.80 -0.08 8.43
C GLY A 63 6.45 0.32 8.99
N VAL A 64 6.20 1.62 9.05
CA VAL A 64 4.99 2.20 9.62
C VAL A 64 3.93 2.40 8.54
N TYR A 65 2.66 2.14 8.90
CA TYR A 65 1.46 2.46 8.14
C TYR A 65 0.51 3.27 9.02
N ILE A 66 0.23 4.50 8.64
CA ILE A 66 -0.66 5.39 9.38
C ILE A 66 -1.58 6.13 8.41
N GLY A 67 -2.81 6.40 8.81
CA GLY A 67 -3.72 7.15 7.98
C GLY A 67 -5.07 7.41 8.61
N GLY A 68 -5.94 7.97 7.79
CA GLY A 68 -7.33 8.22 8.13
C GLY A 68 -8.22 8.12 6.90
N ALA A 69 -9.47 7.81 7.12
CA ALA A 69 -10.49 7.72 6.10
C ALA A 69 -11.79 8.40 6.56
N GLY A 70 -12.51 8.95 5.61
CA GLY A 70 -13.86 9.44 5.81
C GLY A 70 -14.76 8.89 4.72
N GLY A 71 -15.97 8.48 5.08
CA GLY A 71 -16.85 7.83 4.13
C GLY A 71 -18.31 7.80 4.55
N PHE A 72 -19.06 7.07 3.77
CA PHE A 72 -20.47 6.83 4.00
C PHE A 72 -20.78 5.32 3.95
N ASP A 73 -21.42 4.84 5.00
CA ASP A 73 -21.92 3.48 5.13
C ASP A 73 -23.35 3.43 4.60
N PHE A 74 -23.60 2.63 3.57
CA PHE A 74 -24.94 2.40 2.98
C PHE A 74 -25.57 1.12 3.51
N GLY A 75 -25.00 0.54 4.55
CA GLY A 75 -25.38 -0.74 5.12
C GLY A 75 -24.51 -1.87 4.57
N PHE A 76 -24.74 -2.37 3.37
CA PHE A 76 -23.96 -3.48 2.80
C PHE A 76 -22.74 -3.03 1.99
N ILE A 77 -22.66 -1.76 1.60
CA ILE A 77 -21.53 -1.13 0.90
C ILE A 77 -21.10 0.10 1.67
N ARG A 78 -19.77 0.26 1.84
CA ARG A 78 -19.15 1.50 2.29
C ARG A 78 -18.31 2.10 1.18
N LEU A 79 -18.44 3.41 0.99
CA LEU A 79 -17.55 4.20 0.14
C LEU A 79 -16.75 5.15 1.01
N GLU A 80 -15.44 5.19 0.81
CA GLU A 80 -14.55 6.05 1.61
C GLU A 80 -13.43 6.68 0.79
N GLY A 81 -13.03 7.88 1.19
CA GLY A 81 -11.75 8.48 0.81
C GLY A 81 -10.75 8.24 1.92
N GLU A 82 -9.59 7.68 1.59
CA GLU A 82 -8.49 7.38 2.50
C GLU A 82 -7.28 8.23 2.15
N LEU A 83 -6.65 8.83 3.17
CA LEU A 83 -5.32 9.41 3.10
C LEU A 83 -4.40 8.61 4.01
N SER A 84 -3.33 8.05 3.47
CA SER A 84 -2.43 7.20 4.23
C SER A 84 -0.97 7.43 3.87
N TYR A 85 -0.09 7.23 4.84
CA TYR A 85 1.35 7.27 4.71
C TYR A 85 1.94 5.93 5.11
N LYS A 86 2.84 5.44 4.26
CA LYS A 86 3.60 4.21 4.46
C LYS A 86 5.07 4.55 4.33
N GLU A 87 5.91 4.03 5.20
CA GLU A 87 7.35 4.22 5.14
C GLU A 87 8.06 2.95 5.53
N ALA A 88 9.08 2.59 4.77
CA ALA A 88 9.92 1.43 5.05
C ALA A 88 11.39 1.72 4.74
N ASP A 89 12.28 1.19 5.57
CA ASP A 89 13.72 1.38 5.43
C ASP A 89 14.29 0.41 4.39
N ILE A 90 15.21 0.90 3.57
CA ILE A 90 15.95 0.10 2.61
C ILE A 90 17.09 -0.62 3.35
N LYS A 91 17.04 -1.95 3.40
CA LYS A 91 18.03 -2.77 4.11
C LYS A 91 19.23 -3.14 3.26
N THR A 92 18.99 -3.62 2.04
CA THR A 92 20.05 -4.05 1.12
C THR A 92 19.60 -3.84 -0.32
N ILE A 93 20.55 -3.46 -1.16
CA ILE A 93 20.42 -3.50 -2.62
C ILE A 93 21.45 -4.51 -3.11
N SER A 94 21.01 -5.54 -3.84
CA SER A 94 21.88 -6.53 -4.44
C SER A 94 21.66 -6.56 -5.95
N ASP A 95 22.75 -6.55 -6.67
CA ASP A 95 22.78 -6.77 -8.11
C ASP A 95 22.56 -8.28 -8.41
N ASN A 96 22.09 -8.56 -9.63
CA ASN A 96 21.79 -9.92 -10.07
C ASN A 96 23.06 -10.78 -10.29
N THR A 97 24.25 -10.15 -10.34
CA THR A 97 25.55 -10.84 -10.50
C THR A 97 26.18 -11.25 -9.17
N GLY A 98 25.69 -10.72 -8.04
CA GLY A 98 26.20 -11.03 -6.70
C GLY A 98 27.58 -10.43 -6.39
N VAL A 99 28.16 -9.66 -7.31
CA VAL A 99 29.52 -9.13 -7.19
C VAL A 99 29.58 -7.81 -6.42
N ASN A 100 28.51 -7.01 -6.46
CA ASN A 100 28.44 -5.71 -5.78
C ASN A 100 27.37 -5.72 -4.68
N GLN A 101 27.66 -6.32 -3.54
CA GLN A 101 26.82 -6.17 -2.35
C GLN A 101 27.19 -4.86 -1.66
N TYR A 102 26.36 -3.83 -1.85
CA TYR A 102 26.40 -2.64 -1.02
C TYR A 102 25.78 -2.97 0.35
N ARG A 103 26.52 -2.67 1.42
CA ARG A 103 26.09 -2.86 2.82
C ARG A 103 25.80 -1.50 3.44
N ASP A 104 25.02 -1.50 4.52
CA ASP A 104 24.68 -0.32 5.32
C ASP A 104 24.06 0.80 4.46
N ILE A 105 22.99 0.45 3.71
CA ILE A 105 22.25 1.44 2.95
C ILE A 105 21.37 2.23 3.92
N ASN A 106 21.63 3.54 4.02
CA ASN A 106 20.82 4.47 4.77
C ASN A 106 19.91 5.20 3.77
N GLY A 107 18.67 4.73 3.66
CA GLY A 107 17.65 5.33 2.82
C GLY A 107 16.28 4.75 3.20
N ASN A 108 15.24 5.54 3.03
CA ASN A 108 13.86 5.11 3.21
C ASN A 108 13.03 5.41 1.96
N LEU A 109 12.02 4.58 1.75
CA LEU A 109 11.00 4.77 0.73
C LEU A 109 9.67 5.03 1.43
N GLY A 110 9.13 6.23 1.23
CA GLY A 110 7.83 6.64 1.69
C GLY A 110 6.80 6.63 0.56
N ALA A 111 5.54 6.37 0.89
CA ALA A 111 4.41 6.48 -0.02
C ALA A 111 3.26 7.22 0.66
N LEU A 112 2.96 8.44 0.20
CA LEU A 112 1.75 9.18 0.57
C LEU A 112 0.66 8.85 -0.44
N ALA A 113 -0.40 8.17 -0.02
CA ALA A 113 -1.45 7.70 -0.89
C ALA A 113 -2.80 8.35 -0.58
N PHE A 114 -3.50 8.78 -1.63
CA PHE A 114 -4.91 9.15 -1.61
C PHE A 114 -5.70 8.11 -2.40
N MET A 115 -6.64 7.41 -1.72
CA MET A 115 -7.39 6.30 -2.28
C MET A 115 -8.89 6.53 -2.16
N THR A 116 -9.64 6.10 -3.15
CA THR A 116 -11.09 5.94 -3.07
C THR A 116 -11.40 4.46 -3.00
N ASN A 117 -12.05 4.04 -1.93
CA ASN A 117 -12.30 2.64 -1.61
C ASN A 117 -13.81 2.32 -1.62
N ALA A 118 -14.12 1.08 -1.97
CA ALA A 118 -15.45 0.49 -1.80
C ALA A 118 -15.29 -0.84 -1.05
N PHE A 119 -16.06 -1.03 0.03
CA PHE A 119 -16.06 -2.24 0.84
C PHE A 119 -17.46 -2.81 0.95
N PHE A 120 -17.54 -4.13 0.90
CA PHE A 120 -18.75 -4.92 1.19
C PHE A 120 -18.69 -5.41 2.63
N ASP A 121 -19.68 -5.08 3.44
CA ASP A 121 -19.83 -5.44 4.83
C ASP A 121 -20.78 -6.62 4.97
N PHE A 122 -20.28 -7.72 5.57
CA PHE A 122 -21.03 -8.94 5.80
C PHE A 122 -21.66 -8.89 7.20
N HIS A 123 -22.77 -8.16 7.30
CA HIS A 123 -23.50 -8.01 8.56
C HIS A 123 -24.07 -9.36 9.04
N ASN A 124 -24.03 -9.55 10.34
CA ASN A 124 -24.56 -10.72 11.03
C ASN A 124 -25.11 -10.30 12.40
N TYR A 125 -25.62 -11.26 13.18
CA TYR A 125 -26.21 -11.00 14.52
C TYR A 125 -25.17 -10.78 15.62
N THR A 126 -23.88 -10.72 15.29
CA THR A 126 -22.79 -10.48 16.25
C THR A 126 -22.27 -9.04 16.13
N PRO A 127 -21.54 -8.52 17.13
CA PRO A 127 -20.90 -7.21 17.03
C PRO A 127 -19.71 -7.17 16.04
N VAL A 128 -19.36 -8.31 15.42
CA VAL A 128 -18.24 -8.43 14.49
C VAL A 128 -18.75 -8.46 13.05
N THR A 129 -18.37 -7.48 12.25
CA THR A 129 -18.73 -7.38 10.83
C THR A 129 -17.50 -7.60 9.97
N PRO A 130 -17.35 -8.77 9.34
CA PRO A 130 -16.32 -8.97 8.32
C PRO A 130 -16.57 -8.08 7.10
N TYR A 131 -15.49 -7.65 6.44
CA TYR A 131 -15.60 -6.89 5.20
C TYR A 131 -14.50 -7.25 4.20
N VAL A 132 -14.77 -7.00 2.92
CA VAL A 132 -13.82 -7.14 1.82
C VAL A 132 -14.08 -6.05 0.79
N GLY A 133 -13.04 -5.59 0.14
CA GLY A 133 -13.18 -4.58 -0.90
C GLY A 133 -11.86 -4.16 -1.48
N GLY A 134 -11.85 -2.97 -2.08
CA GLY A 134 -10.65 -2.41 -2.67
C GLY A 134 -10.87 -0.99 -3.12
N GLY A 135 -9.83 -0.39 -3.65
CA GLY A 135 -9.85 0.97 -4.10
C GLY A 135 -8.76 1.28 -5.11
N ILE A 136 -8.93 2.44 -5.71
CA ILE A 136 -7.99 3.03 -6.67
C ILE A 136 -7.68 4.46 -6.24
N GLY A 137 -6.54 4.96 -6.67
CA GLY A 137 -6.12 6.32 -6.35
C GLY A 137 -4.74 6.65 -6.89
N PHE A 138 -4.06 7.53 -6.19
CA PHE A 138 -2.71 7.97 -6.52
C PHE A 138 -1.82 7.90 -5.29
N ALA A 139 -0.54 7.62 -5.53
CA ALA A 139 0.48 7.63 -4.49
C ALA A 139 1.68 8.47 -4.95
N THR A 140 2.11 9.38 -4.09
CA THR A 140 3.40 10.06 -4.25
C THR A 140 4.45 9.23 -3.53
N LEU A 141 5.35 8.62 -4.31
CA LEU A 141 6.50 7.90 -3.80
C LEU A 141 7.62 8.90 -3.53
N HIS A 142 8.16 8.85 -2.33
CA HIS A 142 9.22 9.70 -1.85
C HIS A 142 10.44 8.87 -1.51
N MET A 143 11.52 9.01 -2.28
CA MET A 143 12.80 8.39 -2.00
C MET A 143 13.70 9.38 -1.28
N SER A 144 14.18 9.04 -0.09
CA SER A 144 15.21 9.85 0.58
C SER A 144 16.59 9.59 -0.05
N ASN A 145 17.55 10.49 0.23
CA ASN A 145 18.94 10.28 -0.19
C ASN A 145 19.43 8.91 0.32
N ALA A 146 19.69 7.98 -0.58
CA ALA A 146 20.25 6.69 -0.24
C ALA A 146 21.76 6.70 -0.38
N TYR A 147 22.47 6.43 0.72
CA TYR A 147 23.92 6.32 0.76
C TYR A 147 24.30 4.86 0.95
N ALA A 148 25.37 4.43 0.30
CA ALA A 148 25.94 3.12 0.49
C ALA A 148 27.44 3.21 0.80
N THR A 149 27.96 2.25 1.56
CA THR A 149 29.39 2.14 1.84
C THR A 149 30.00 1.11 0.90
N ASN A 150 31.03 1.52 0.15
CA ASN A 150 31.75 0.62 -0.74
C ASN A 150 32.77 -0.25 0.04
N ALA A 151 33.40 -1.21 -0.65
CA ALA A 151 34.43 -2.07 -0.07
C ALA A 151 35.66 -1.30 0.48
N SER A 152 35.89 -0.06 0.05
CA SER A 152 36.95 0.85 0.53
C SER A 152 36.48 1.72 1.71
N ASN A 153 35.33 1.44 2.31
CA ASN A 153 34.73 2.17 3.43
C ASN A 153 34.38 3.64 3.10
N GLN A 154 34.16 3.96 1.84
CA GLN A 154 33.75 5.30 1.39
C GLN A 154 32.22 5.35 1.27
N ARG A 155 31.61 6.42 1.82
CA ARG A 155 30.17 6.67 1.72
C ARG A 155 29.87 7.35 0.39
N LEU A 156 29.08 6.69 -0.46
CA LEU A 156 28.69 7.16 -1.79
C LEU A 156 27.18 7.43 -1.81
N LEU A 157 26.76 8.55 -2.41
CA LEU A 157 25.37 8.82 -2.70
C LEU A 157 24.95 7.93 -3.89
N MET A 158 24.07 6.96 -3.63
CA MET A 158 23.56 6.04 -4.64
C MET A 158 22.34 6.62 -5.37
N TYR A 159 21.38 7.15 -4.61
CA TYR A 159 20.17 7.75 -5.14
C TYR A 159 19.96 9.13 -4.48
N PRO A 160 19.82 10.21 -5.27
CA PRO A 160 19.38 11.50 -4.76
C PRO A 160 17.90 11.43 -4.37
N ARG A 161 17.49 12.34 -3.51
CA ARG A 161 16.08 12.55 -3.18
C ARG A 161 15.29 12.89 -4.44
N ASP A 162 14.18 12.18 -4.64
CA ASP A 162 13.26 12.41 -5.75
C ASP A 162 11.85 11.98 -5.37
N ASP A 163 10.84 12.56 -6.02
CA ASP A 163 9.42 12.28 -5.78
C ASP A 163 8.72 12.02 -7.12
N ASP A 164 7.87 11.01 -7.17
CA ASP A 164 7.00 10.78 -8.32
C ASP A 164 5.61 10.37 -7.88
N THR A 165 4.58 10.81 -8.63
CA THR A 165 3.19 10.51 -8.34
C THR A 165 2.61 9.60 -9.40
N VAL A 166 2.19 8.44 -8.96
CA VAL A 166 1.75 7.35 -9.83
C VAL A 166 0.37 6.83 -9.43
N PHE A 167 -0.28 6.15 -10.36
CA PHE A 167 -1.52 5.42 -10.08
C PHE A 167 -1.26 4.32 -9.04
N ALA A 168 -2.25 4.13 -8.15
CA ALA A 168 -2.22 3.10 -7.12
C ALA A 168 -3.56 2.37 -7.02
N TYR A 169 -3.50 1.10 -6.61
CA TYR A 169 -4.68 0.34 -6.24
C TYR A 169 -4.43 -0.44 -4.94
N GLN A 170 -5.52 -0.75 -4.25
CA GLN A 170 -5.45 -1.61 -3.07
C GLN A 170 -6.61 -2.58 -3.00
N LEU A 171 -6.36 -3.73 -2.39
CA LEU A 171 -7.36 -4.71 -2.01
C LEU A 171 -7.34 -4.85 -0.49
N GLY A 172 -8.48 -5.00 0.12
CA GLY A 172 -8.56 -5.04 1.56
C GLY A 172 -9.59 -6.00 2.09
N ALA A 173 -9.32 -6.52 3.28
CA ALA A 173 -10.24 -7.31 4.06
C ALA A 173 -10.03 -7.00 5.55
N GLY A 174 -11.05 -7.20 6.37
CA GLY A 174 -10.92 -6.98 7.79
C GLY A 174 -12.17 -7.31 8.58
N LEU A 175 -12.11 -6.92 9.85
CA LEU A 175 -13.17 -7.12 10.85
C LEU A 175 -13.44 -5.78 11.53
N ASP A 176 -14.67 -5.29 11.42
CA ASP A 176 -15.17 -4.18 12.21
C ASP A 176 -15.86 -4.73 13.46
N ILE A 177 -15.40 -4.31 14.64
CA ILE A 177 -15.94 -4.74 15.93
C ILE A 177 -16.67 -3.57 16.59
N ALA A 178 -17.99 -3.59 16.58
CA ALA A 178 -18.82 -2.57 17.18
C ALA A 178 -18.68 -2.58 18.72
N LEU A 179 -18.18 -1.47 19.29
CA LEU A 179 -18.13 -1.26 20.72
C LEU A 179 -19.46 -0.71 21.25
N ASN A 180 -20.09 0.14 20.45
CA ASN A 180 -21.40 0.69 20.67
C ASN A 180 -21.97 1.24 19.34
N ARG A 181 -23.10 1.96 19.40
CA ARG A 181 -23.76 2.51 18.18
C ARG A 181 -22.92 3.52 17.41
N ARG A 182 -21.93 4.16 18.05
CA ARG A 182 -21.11 5.23 17.46
C ARG A 182 -19.65 4.84 17.21
N PHE A 183 -19.12 3.89 17.96
CA PHE A 183 -17.71 3.56 17.98
C PHE A 183 -17.47 2.10 17.63
N SER A 184 -16.48 1.86 16.80
CA SER A 184 -15.99 0.51 16.49
C SER A 184 -14.46 0.48 16.36
N LEU A 185 -13.91 -0.73 16.54
CA LEU A 185 -12.52 -1.05 16.25
C LEU A 185 -12.45 -1.77 14.91
N ASP A 186 -11.53 -1.33 14.07
CA ASP A 186 -11.29 -1.90 12.75
C ASP A 186 -9.95 -2.62 12.73
N PHE A 187 -9.96 -3.93 12.47
CA PHE A 187 -8.76 -4.74 12.25
C PHE A 187 -8.70 -5.06 10.77
N GLY A 188 -7.78 -4.42 10.07
CA GLY A 188 -7.71 -4.47 8.62
C GLY A 188 -6.39 -5.01 8.09
N TYR A 189 -6.49 -5.64 6.94
CA TYR A 189 -5.38 -5.96 6.07
C TYR A 189 -5.59 -5.26 4.72
N ARG A 190 -4.52 -4.68 4.17
CA ARG A 190 -4.50 -4.03 2.84
C ARG A 190 -3.33 -4.54 2.03
N TYR A 191 -3.59 -5.09 0.87
CA TYR A 191 -2.61 -5.26 -0.19
C TYR A 191 -2.59 -3.98 -1.01
N PHE A 192 -1.46 -3.32 -1.11
CA PHE A 192 -1.29 -2.05 -1.81
C PHE A 192 -0.23 -2.18 -2.90
N ASN A 193 -0.49 -1.62 -4.07
CA ASN A 193 0.42 -1.65 -5.20
C ASN A 193 0.32 -0.35 -6.00
N THR A 194 1.47 0.13 -6.49
CA THR A 194 1.55 1.31 -7.36
C THR A 194 1.94 0.91 -8.77
N ASP A 195 1.73 1.81 -9.71
CA ASP A 195 2.41 1.74 -11.01
C ASP A 195 3.90 2.08 -10.84
N TRP A 196 4.66 1.99 -11.94
CA TRP A 196 6.08 2.29 -11.93
C TRP A 196 6.33 3.80 -11.76
N ALA A 197 7.01 4.16 -10.68
CA ALA A 197 7.54 5.50 -10.47
C ALA A 197 8.92 5.63 -11.09
N SER A 198 9.21 6.77 -11.71
CA SER A 198 10.45 7.05 -12.41
C SER A 198 11.29 8.05 -11.61
N PHE A 199 12.44 7.61 -11.12
CA PHE A 199 13.39 8.45 -10.40
C PHE A 199 14.60 8.74 -11.28
N SER A 200 14.94 10.03 -11.44
CA SER A 200 16.07 10.46 -12.24
C SER A 200 17.34 10.53 -11.38
N ARG A 201 18.30 9.66 -11.65
CA ARG A 201 19.61 9.69 -10.96
C ARG A 201 20.51 10.82 -11.47
N ASN A 202 20.48 11.04 -12.79
CA ASN A 202 21.07 12.16 -13.53
C ASN A 202 20.43 12.23 -14.93
N SER A 203 20.90 13.17 -15.79
CA SER A 203 20.38 13.32 -17.15
C SER A 203 20.55 12.09 -18.06
N LEU A 204 21.32 11.09 -17.64
CA LEU A 204 21.67 9.90 -18.43
C LEU A 204 21.25 8.58 -17.76
N THR A 205 20.68 8.62 -16.55
CA THR A 205 20.29 7.40 -15.82
C THR A 205 18.94 7.59 -15.15
N SER A 206 18.00 6.73 -15.45
CA SER A 206 16.66 6.67 -14.82
C SER A 206 16.45 5.33 -14.14
N SER A 207 15.82 5.35 -12.97
CA SER A 207 15.45 4.15 -12.22
C SER A 207 13.95 4.09 -12.04
N GLY A 208 13.32 2.99 -12.46
CA GLY A 208 11.92 2.69 -12.20
C GLY A 208 11.78 1.87 -10.91
N VAL A 209 10.88 2.28 -10.05
CA VAL A 209 10.55 1.58 -8.80
C VAL A 209 9.03 1.41 -8.71
N ARG A 210 8.59 0.23 -8.32
CA ARG A 210 7.18 -0.04 -8.00
C ARG A 210 7.08 -0.38 -6.52
N PHE A 211 6.14 0.28 -5.82
CA PHE A 211 5.91 0.01 -4.41
C PHE A 211 4.76 -0.97 -4.23
N GLU A 212 5.08 -2.17 -3.76
CA GLU A 212 4.12 -3.22 -3.44
C GLU A 212 4.25 -3.59 -1.97
N SER A 213 3.13 -3.57 -1.21
CA SER A 213 3.19 -3.84 0.22
C SER A 213 1.95 -4.56 0.75
N HIS A 214 2.18 -5.35 1.80
CA HIS A 214 1.19 -5.95 2.66
C HIS A 214 1.09 -5.14 3.94
N ASN A 215 -0.10 -4.67 4.29
CA ASN A 215 -0.28 -3.77 5.41
C ASN A 215 -1.29 -4.36 6.39
N ALA A 216 -0.93 -4.41 7.66
CA ALA A 216 -1.83 -4.76 8.75
C ALA A 216 -2.09 -3.52 9.61
N MET A 217 -3.34 -3.27 9.96
CA MET A 217 -3.73 -2.07 10.70
C MET A 217 -4.74 -2.34 11.80
N VAL A 218 -4.74 -1.45 12.78
CA VAL A 218 -5.81 -1.29 13.76
C VAL A 218 -6.32 0.14 13.65
N GLY A 219 -7.64 0.28 13.49
CA GLY A 219 -8.32 1.54 13.36
C GLY A 219 -9.37 1.76 14.43
N PHE A 220 -9.69 3.02 14.64
CA PHE A 220 -10.82 3.44 15.45
C PHE A 220 -11.78 4.24 14.57
N ARG A 221 -13.02 3.77 14.48
CA ARG A 221 -14.07 4.38 13.66
C ARG A 221 -15.14 5.03 14.51
N THR A 222 -15.56 6.22 14.09
CA THR A 222 -16.67 6.96 14.68
C THR A 222 -17.76 7.17 13.65
N LYS A 223 -18.98 6.72 13.94
CA LYS A 223 -20.20 6.95 13.13
C LYS A 223 -21.01 8.12 13.69
N PHE A 224 -21.65 8.87 12.80
CA PHE A 224 -22.44 10.06 13.14
C PHE A 224 -23.92 9.86 12.88
#